data_26a84db2408180c83de4e0adc19a3edb
#
_entry.id   26a84db2408180c83de4e0adc19a3edb
#
_cell.length_a   1.000
_cell.length_b   1.000
_cell.length_c   1.000
_cell.angle_alpha   90.00
_cell.angle_beta   90.00
_cell.angle_gamma   90.00
#
_symmetry.space_group_name_H-M   'P 1'
#
loop_
_entity.id
_entity.type
_entity.pdbx_description
1 polymer ?
#
loop_
_entity_poly.entity_id
_entity_poly.type
_entity_poly.pdbx_seq_one_letter_code
_entity_poly.pdbx_strand_id
1 'polypeptide(L)'
;IPLEHRVACCGYLFREKPTLPHIRRDMIDFYGIPECQRNNIKNGADWITADGDVIPNSYLTFPADPPRSYAYCSDTRYMPELYRMVENVDLLYHEATYCSENENRAKLYYHSTARQAAMVALKAKVKRLVVGHFSARYENEDVILKEAQELFPNTDLANEMAVFDV
;
A
#
# COMPACT_ATOMS: atom_id res chain seq x y z
N ILE A 1 6.47 -4.92 11.48
CA ILE A 1 7.19 -3.63 11.54
C ILE A 1 7.40 -3.31 13.02
N PRO A 2 8.64 -3.26 13.56
CA PRO A 2 8.87 -2.79 14.92
C PRO A 2 8.51 -1.30 15.03
N LEU A 3 7.76 -0.93 16.07
CA LEU A 3 7.37 0.43 16.38
C LEU A 3 7.87 0.85 17.75
N GLU A 4 7.95 2.16 18.00
CA GLU A 4 8.45 2.70 19.26
C GLU A 4 7.32 3.32 20.09
N HIS A 5 6.91 2.60 21.13
CA HIS A 5 5.93 3.07 22.13
C HIS A 5 6.40 2.72 23.54
N ARG A 6 5.65 3.17 24.58
CA ARG A 6 5.97 2.88 25.99
C ARG A 6 5.94 1.39 26.34
N VAL A 7 5.14 0.64 25.61
CA VAL A 7 5.09 -0.83 25.67
C VAL A 7 5.53 -1.39 24.32
N ALA A 8 5.96 -2.65 24.30
CA ALA A 8 6.32 -3.31 23.05
C ALA A 8 5.16 -3.26 22.05
N CYS A 9 5.41 -2.68 20.89
CA CYS A 9 4.41 -2.43 19.87
C CYS A 9 4.95 -2.80 18.50
N CYS A 10 4.07 -3.23 17.59
CA CYS A 10 4.41 -3.51 16.21
C CYS A 10 3.30 -3.08 15.26
N GLY A 11 3.70 -2.61 14.10
CA GLY A 11 2.84 -2.45 12.93
C GLY A 11 2.91 -3.68 12.02
N TYR A 12 2.13 -3.65 10.96
CA TYR A 12 1.99 -4.78 10.04
C TYR A 12 2.16 -4.30 8.60
N LEU A 13 2.81 -5.12 7.79
CA LEU A 13 2.91 -4.94 6.35
C LEU A 13 2.25 -6.14 5.66
N PHE A 14 1.22 -5.87 4.89
CA PHE A 14 0.52 -6.84 4.06
C PHE A 14 0.91 -6.60 2.60
N ARG A 15 1.24 -7.66 1.88
CA ARG A 15 1.47 -7.63 0.44
C ARG A 15 0.75 -8.79 -0.20
N GLU A 16 0.04 -8.54 -1.29
CA GLU A 16 -0.52 -9.60 -2.11
C GLU A 16 0.61 -10.44 -2.71
N LYS A 17 0.35 -11.71 -2.89
CA LYS A 17 1.25 -12.55 -3.68
C LYS A 17 1.11 -12.19 -5.15
N PRO A 18 2.21 -12.16 -5.92
CA PRO A 18 2.12 -11.97 -7.36
C PRO A 18 1.17 -12.98 -8.00
N THR A 19 0.30 -12.50 -8.88
CA THR A 19 -0.59 -13.33 -9.68
C THR A 19 0.06 -13.71 -11.00
N LEU A 20 -0.48 -14.74 -11.64
CA LEU A 20 -0.04 -15.11 -12.99
C LEU A 20 -0.60 -14.12 -14.03
N PRO A 21 0.09 -13.95 -15.18
CA PRO A 21 -0.41 -13.17 -16.31
C PRO A 21 -1.83 -13.55 -16.71
N HIS A 22 -2.57 -12.57 -17.22
CA HIS A 22 -3.90 -12.78 -17.76
C HIS A 22 -3.81 -13.34 -19.18
N ILE A 23 -4.55 -14.43 -19.44
CA ILE A 23 -4.56 -15.03 -20.76
C ILE A 23 -5.48 -14.22 -21.69
N ARG A 24 -5.06 -14.04 -22.91
CA ARG A 24 -5.83 -13.38 -23.96
C ARG A 24 -6.86 -14.34 -24.54
N ARG A 25 -8.13 -14.13 -24.20
CA ARG A 25 -9.21 -15.00 -24.64
C ARG A 25 -9.36 -15.04 -26.16
N ASP A 26 -9.23 -13.89 -26.82
CA ASP A 26 -9.26 -13.78 -28.27
C ASP A 26 -8.21 -14.67 -28.95
N MET A 27 -6.99 -14.72 -28.39
CA MET A 27 -5.91 -15.57 -28.91
C MET A 27 -6.12 -17.06 -28.61
N ILE A 28 -6.68 -17.38 -27.44
CA ILE A 28 -7.04 -18.75 -27.09
C ILE A 28 -8.06 -19.31 -28.10
N ASP A 29 -9.10 -18.52 -28.39
CA ASP A 29 -10.16 -18.91 -29.31
C ASP A 29 -9.61 -18.98 -30.76
N PHE A 30 -8.77 -18.01 -31.18
CA PHE A 30 -8.20 -17.95 -32.51
C PHE A 30 -7.28 -19.16 -32.82
N TYR A 31 -6.39 -19.50 -31.88
CA TYR A 31 -5.45 -20.63 -32.04
C TYR A 31 -6.00 -21.98 -31.56
N GLY A 32 -7.24 -22.02 -31.08
CA GLY A 32 -7.86 -23.25 -30.57
C GLY A 32 -7.11 -23.90 -29.40
N ILE A 33 -6.53 -23.05 -28.52
CA ILE A 33 -5.67 -23.54 -27.43
C ILE A 33 -6.51 -24.27 -26.38
N PRO A 34 -6.24 -25.59 -26.14
CA PRO A 34 -7.02 -26.36 -25.20
C PRO A 34 -6.83 -25.90 -23.74
N GLU A 35 -7.85 -26.15 -22.92
CA GLU A 35 -7.85 -25.66 -21.52
C GLU A 35 -6.65 -26.20 -20.71
N CYS A 36 -6.24 -27.43 -20.95
CA CYS A 36 -5.09 -28.05 -20.26
C CYS A 36 -3.76 -27.32 -20.50
N GLN A 37 -3.64 -26.51 -21.56
CA GLN A 37 -2.43 -25.74 -21.87
C GLN A 37 -2.45 -24.33 -21.27
N ARG A 38 -3.60 -23.83 -20.83
CA ARG A 38 -3.73 -22.45 -20.35
C ARG A 38 -2.82 -22.14 -19.17
N ASN A 39 -2.65 -23.09 -18.24
CA ASN A 39 -1.74 -22.91 -17.11
C ASN A 39 -0.26 -22.85 -17.56
N ASN A 40 0.14 -23.63 -18.56
CA ASN A 40 1.48 -23.58 -19.10
C ASN A 40 1.77 -22.20 -19.72
N ILE A 41 0.80 -21.67 -20.48
CA ILE A 41 0.90 -20.33 -21.07
C ILE A 41 0.96 -19.24 -19.98
N LYS A 42 0.14 -19.31 -18.93
CA LYS A 42 0.22 -18.38 -17.80
C LYS A 42 1.58 -18.43 -17.09
N ASN A 43 2.27 -19.56 -17.15
CA ASN A 43 3.61 -19.73 -16.58
C ASN A 43 4.74 -19.42 -17.57
N GLY A 44 4.42 -18.79 -18.72
CA GLY A 44 5.41 -18.28 -19.66
C GLY A 44 5.69 -19.16 -20.87
N ALA A 45 4.98 -20.29 -21.04
CA ALA A 45 5.18 -21.13 -22.22
C ALA A 45 4.63 -20.47 -23.50
N ASP A 46 5.36 -20.62 -24.59
CA ASP A 46 4.86 -20.34 -25.93
C ASP A 46 3.85 -21.41 -26.34
N TRP A 47 3.05 -21.14 -27.37
CA TRP A 47 2.13 -22.10 -27.98
C TRP A 47 2.68 -22.58 -29.33
N ILE A 48 2.69 -23.88 -29.55
CA ILE A 48 3.06 -24.48 -30.83
C ILE A 48 1.78 -24.95 -31.51
N THR A 49 1.50 -24.43 -32.72
CA THR A 49 0.34 -24.79 -33.51
C THR A 49 0.49 -26.21 -34.09
N ALA A 50 -0.60 -26.76 -34.63
CA ALA A 50 -0.56 -28.07 -35.31
C ALA A 50 0.38 -28.08 -36.50
N ASP A 51 0.60 -26.95 -37.15
CA ASP A 51 1.48 -26.78 -38.30
C ASP A 51 2.95 -26.56 -37.90
N GLY A 52 3.23 -26.48 -36.57
CA GLY A 52 4.58 -26.30 -36.03
C GLY A 52 5.01 -24.83 -35.83
N ASP A 53 4.12 -23.87 -36.05
CA ASP A 53 4.42 -22.46 -35.81
C ASP A 53 4.46 -22.17 -34.29
N VAL A 54 5.48 -21.40 -33.89
CA VAL A 54 5.66 -20.98 -32.51
C VAL A 54 5.02 -19.61 -32.29
N ILE A 55 4.01 -19.55 -31.45
CA ILE A 55 3.35 -18.31 -31.04
C ILE A 55 3.93 -17.87 -29.68
N PRO A 56 4.65 -16.73 -29.63
CA PRO A 56 5.29 -16.27 -28.42
C PRO A 56 4.28 -15.98 -27.30
N ASN A 57 4.64 -16.27 -26.06
CA ASN A 57 3.81 -16.04 -24.88
C ASN A 57 3.31 -14.60 -24.77
N SER A 58 4.13 -13.62 -25.16
CA SER A 58 3.77 -12.20 -25.15
C SER A 58 2.57 -11.83 -26.04
N TYR A 59 2.23 -12.66 -27.03
CA TYR A 59 1.00 -12.49 -27.82
C TYR A 59 -0.22 -13.14 -27.17
N LEU A 60 0.00 -14.08 -26.26
CA LEU A 60 -1.04 -14.90 -25.64
C LEU A 60 -1.48 -14.38 -24.27
N THR A 61 -0.73 -13.45 -23.68
CA THR A 61 -0.97 -12.96 -22.31
C THR A 61 -0.87 -11.45 -22.22
N PHE A 62 -1.58 -10.91 -21.20
CA PHE A 62 -1.32 -9.57 -20.65
C PHE A 62 -0.56 -9.72 -19.33
N PRO A 63 0.24 -8.70 -18.95
CA PRO A 63 0.88 -8.70 -17.64
C PRO A 63 -0.13 -8.92 -16.51
N ALA A 64 0.32 -9.57 -15.43
CA ALA A 64 -0.46 -9.66 -14.20
C ALA A 64 -0.69 -8.27 -13.61
N ASP A 65 -1.79 -8.12 -12.86
CA ASP A 65 -1.98 -6.92 -12.05
C ASP A 65 -0.87 -6.82 -11.00
N PRO A 66 -0.34 -5.61 -10.75
CA PRO A 66 0.66 -5.42 -9.72
C PRO A 66 0.09 -5.79 -8.34
N PRO A 67 0.84 -6.54 -7.51
CA PRO A 67 0.37 -6.91 -6.19
C PRO A 67 0.21 -5.65 -5.32
N ARG A 68 -0.94 -5.55 -4.64
CA ARG A 68 -1.25 -4.44 -3.75
C ARG A 68 -0.61 -4.64 -2.38
N SER A 69 -0.40 -3.52 -1.68
CA SER A 69 0.26 -3.54 -0.37
C SER A 69 -0.33 -2.51 0.58
N TYR A 70 -0.45 -2.92 1.85
CA TYR A 70 -0.98 -2.10 2.94
C TYR A 70 -0.06 -2.18 4.15
N ALA A 71 0.30 -1.03 4.72
CA ALA A 71 1.02 -0.95 5.98
C ALA A 71 0.18 -0.28 7.06
N TYR A 72 0.17 -0.85 8.26
CA TYR A 72 -0.49 -0.32 9.44
C TYR A 72 0.54 -0.01 10.52
N CYS A 73 0.67 1.28 10.87
CA CYS A 73 1.62 1.78 11.86
C CYS A 73 0.86 2.68 12.87
N SER A 74 0.48 2.12 14.01
CA SER A 74 -0.22 2.84 15.08
C SER A 74 0.52 2.70 16.40
N ASP A 75 0.29 3.66 17.31
CA ASP A 75 0.96 3.76 18.59
C ASP A 75 2.49 3.80 18.47
N THR A 76 2.99 4.81 17.77
CA THR A 76 4.42 5.00 17.60
C THR A 76 4.82 6.46 17.66
N ARG A 77 5.91 6.77 18.36
CA ARG A 77 6.57 8.05 18.14
C ARG A 77 7.18 8.12 16.75
N TYR A 78 7.49 9.32 16.31
CA TYR A 78 8.16 9.52 15.02
C TYR A 78 9.47 8.75 14.93
N MET A 79 9.54 7.84 13.97
CA MET A 79 10.70 7.04 13.61
C MET A 79 11.23 7.48 12.23
N PRO A 80 12.36 8.22 12.17
CA PRO A 80 12.86 8.75 10.90
C PRO A 80 13.12 7.69 9.83
N GLU A 81 13.43 6.45 10.23
CA GLU A 81 13.77 5.34 9.34
C GLU A 81 12.58 4.44 8.98
N LEU A 82 11.38 4.70 9.54
CA LEU A 82 10.19 3.90 9.28
C LEU A 82 9.84 3.83 7.78
N TYR A 83 10.15 4.90 7.04
CA TYR A 83 9.92 4.96 5.59
C TYR A 83 10.53 3.78 4.82
N ARG A 84 11.68 3.23 5.28
CA ARG A 84 12.34 2.07 4.64
C ARG A 84 11.52 0.79 4.75
N MET A 85 10.76 0.66 5.83
CA MET A 85 9.95 -0.54 6.09
C MET A 85 8.63 -0.53 5.33
N VAL A 86 8.16 0.67 4.93
CA VAL A 86 6.88 0.88 4.23
C VAL A 86 7.08 1.47 2.84
N GLU A 87 8.26 1.30 2.26
CA GLU A 87 8.61 1.87 0.95
C GLU A 87 7.69 1.34 -0.14
N ASN A 88 7.16 2.27 -0.96
CA ASN A 88 6.28 2.01 -2.11
C ASN A 88 5.01 1.22 -1.79
N VAL A 89 4.50 1.25 -0.54
CA VAL A 89 3.19 0.65 -0.27
C VAL A 89 2.07 1.46 -0.92
N ASP A 90 1.00 0.77 -1.32
CA ASP A 90 -0.15 1.42 -1.95
C ASP A 90 -0.94 2.25 -0.94
N LEU A 91 -1.13 1.72 0.27
CA LEU A 91 -1.81 2.40 1.36
C LEU A 91 -0.99 2.31 2.64
N LEU A 92 -0.69 3.46 3.26
CA LEU A 92 -0.12 3.54 4.59
C LEU A 92 -1.16 4.09 5.57
N TYR A 93 -1.52 3.33 6.58
CA TYR A 93 -2.12 3.87 7.80
C TYR A 93 -1.00 4.26 8.78
N HIS A 94 -1.01 5.49 9.25
CA HIS A 94 -0.08 5.97 10.27
C HIS A 94 -0.83 6.76 11.34
N GLU A 95 -0.45 6.58 12.62
CA GLU A 95 -1.02 7.44 13.65
C GLU A 95 -0.66 8.91 13.41
N ALA A 96 -1.55 9.81 13.83
CA ALA A 96 -1.35 11.25 13.84
C ALA A 96 -2.07 11.85 15.06
N THR A 97 -1.61 11.46 16.23
CA THR A 97 -2.27 11.83 17.49
C THR A 97 -2.28 13.33 17.73
N TYR A 98 -1.30 14.07 17.21
CA TYR A 98 -1.14 15.49 17.42
C TYR A 98 -0.85 16.27 16.14
N CYS A 99 -1.09 17.60 16.16
CA CYS A 99 -0.48 18.54 15.22
C CYS A 99 0.91 18.98 15.70
N SER A 100 1.71 19.57 14.80
CA SER A 100 3.10 20.00 15.04
C SER A 100 3.26 20.96 16.22
N GLU A 101 2.26 21.77 16.52
CA GLU A 101 2.26 22.64 17.71
C GLU A 101 2.42 21.87 19.02
N ASN A 102 2.03 20.59 19.03
CA ASN A 102 2.10 19.65 20.15
C ASN A 102 3.21 18.59 19.98
N GLU A 103 4.23 18.84 19.14
CA GLU A 103 5.31 17.88 18.84
C GLU A 103 6.06 17.42 20.11
N ASN A 104 6.37 18.34 21.01
CA ASN A 104 7.00 17.99 22.31
C ASN A 104 6.14 17.01 23.11
N ARG A 105 4.83 17.17 23.05
CA ARG A 105 3.89 16.27 23.70
C ARG A 105 3.82 14.92 23.01
N ALA A 106 3.77 14.91 21.68
CA ALA A 106 3.85 13.69 20.88
C ALA A 106 5.08 12.87 21.28
N LYS A 107 6.25 13.50 21.30
CA LYS A 107 7.51 12.87 21.71
C LYS A 107 7.47 12.31 23.14
N LEU A 108 6.91 13.07 24.10
CA LEU A 108 6.83 12.69 25.51
C LEU A 108 5.94 11.45 25.71
N TYR A 109 4.84 11.36 24.97
CA TYR A 109 3.85 10.27 25.10
C TYR A 109 4.04 9.15 24.08
N TYR A 110 5.11 9.18 23.27
CA TYR A 110 5.43 8.18 22.26
C TYR A 110 4.40 8.11 21.12
N HIS A 111 4.00 9.27 20.64
CA HIS A 111 3.10 9.44 19.51
C HIS A 111 3.74 10.30 18.41
N SER A 112 3.08 10.37 17.28
CA SER A 112 3.49 11.15 16.12
C SER A 112 2.57 12.34 15.86
N THR A 113 3.08 13.33 15.12
CA THR A 113 2.26 14.42 14.58
C THR A 113 1.79 14.09 13.16
N ALA A 114 0.73 14.79 12.71
CA ALA A 114 0.23 14.72 11.34
C ALA A 114 1.35 14.99 10.32
N ARG A 115 2.15 16.03 10.55
CA ARG A 115 3.30 16.36 9.71
C ARG A 115 4.35 15.25 9.67
N GLN A 116 4.61 14.60 10.80
CA GLN A 116 5.57 13.49 10.88
C GLN A 116 5.06 12.26 10.13
N ALA A 117 3.76 11.92 10.23
CA ALA A 117 3.12 10.87 9.44
C ALA A 117 3.25 11.16 7.94
N ALA A 118 2.95 12.39 7.52
CA ALA A 118 3.11 12.83 6.12
C ALA A 118 4.57 12.79 5.64
N MET A 119 5.55 13.10 6.51
CA MET A 119 6.98 12.97 6.18
C MET A 119 7.38 11.51 5.93
N VAL A 120 6.87 10.57 6.71
CA VAL A 120 7.09 9.14 6.48
C VAL A 120 6.49 8.74 5.13
N ALA A 121 5.24 9.11 4.85
CA ALA A 121 4.54 8.81 3.60
C ALA A 121 5.29 9.35 2.37
N LEU A 122 5.74 10.61 2.44
CA LEU A 122 6.48 11.27 1.36
C LEU A 122 7.82 10.57 1.08
N LYS A 123 8.61 10.29 2.13
CA LYS A 123 9.90 9.62 2.00
C LYS A 123 9.76 8.17 1.52
N ALA A 124 8.71 7.49 1.98
CA ALA A 124 8.40 6.11 1.57
C ALA A 124 7.79 6.03 0.18
N LYS A 125 7.41 7.15 -0.45
CA LYS A 125 6.74 7.18 -1.75
C LYS A 125 5.48 6.32 -1.77
N VAL A 126 4.71 6.32 -0.69
CA VAL A 126 3.43 5.60 -0.65
C VAL A 126 2.45 6.22 -1.64
N LYS A 127 1.47 5.45 -2.12
CA LYS A 127 0.46 6.01 -3.02
C LYS A 127 -0.60 6.82 -2.28
N ARG A 128 -0.99 6.39 -1.08
CA ARG A 128 -2.02 7.02 -0.25
C ARG A 128 -1.68 6.90 1.23
N LEU A 129 -1.94 7.96 1.99
CA LEU A 129 -1.82 7.99 3.45
C LEU A 129 -3.21 8.05 4.07
N VAL A 130 -3.44 7.26 5.10
CA VAL A 130 -4.61 7.39 5.99
C VAL A 130 -4.07 7.68 7.38
N VAL A 131 -4.49 8.79 7.97
CA VAL A 131 -4.10 9.17 9.32
C VAL A 131 -5.22 8.89 10.31
N GLY A 132 -4.86 8.43 11.50
CA GLY A 132 -5.81 8.07 12.54
C GLY A 132 -5.22 8.18 13.95
N HIS A 133 -5.90 7.62 14.95
CA HIS A 133 -5.49 7.65 16.35
C HIS A 133 -5.40 9.08 16.91
N PHE A 134 -6.45 9.88 16.71
CA PHE A 134 -6.48 11.30 17.08
C PHE A 134 -6.62 11.51 18.59
N SER A 135 -5.97 12.54 19.11
CA SER A 135 -6.15 12.96 20.51
C SER A 135 -7.54 13.56 20.70
N ALA A 136 -8.25 13.13 21.75
CA ALA A 136 -9.56 13.68 22.14
C ALA A 136 -9.56 15.19 22.46
N ARG A 137 -8.41 15.87 22.42
CA ARG A 137 -8.33 17.32 22.58
C ARG A 137 -8.71 18.10 21.31
N TYR A 138 -8.74 17.45 20.16
CA TYR A 138 -9.20 18.05 18.91
C TYR A 138 -10.70 17.82 18.79
N GLU A 139 -11.47 18.91 18.74
CA GLU A 139 -12.92 18.85 18.50
C GLU A 139 -13.25 18.50 17.04
N ASN A 140 -12.30 18.79 16.14
CA ASN A 140 -12.39 18.51 14.72
C ASN A 140 -11.03 18.07 14.19
N GLU A 141 -10.98 16.91 13.59
CA GLU A 141 -9.79 16.28 13.01
C GLU A 141 -9.34 16.93 11.68
N ASP A 142 -10.12 17.83 11.11
CA ASP A 142 -9.76 18.57 9.89
C ASP A 142 -8.43 19.33 10.01
N VAL A 143 -8.06 19.75 11.23
CA VAL A 143 -6.77 20.43 11.45
C VAL A 143 -5.61 19.47 11.25
N ILE A 144 -5.76 18.20 11.63
CA ILE A 144 -4.80 17.13 11.45
C ILE A 144 -4.69 16.79 9.95
N LEU A 145 -5.84 16.67 9.28
CA LEU A 145 -5.88 16.40 7.84
C LEU A 145 -5.16 17.49 7.04
N LYS A 146 -5.48 18.76 7.30
CA LYS A 146 -4.88 19.90 6.62
C LYS A 146 -3.37 19.93 6.80
N GLU A 147 -2.87 19.73 8.03
CA GLU A 147 -1.44 19.70 8.30
C GLU A 147 -0.74 18.56 7.56
N ALA A 148 -1.33 17.37 7.49
CA ALA A 148 -0.77 16.26 6.75
C ALA A 148 -0.78 16.54 5.24
N GLN A 149 -1.88 17.08 4.70
CA GLN A 149 -2.06 17.38 3.28
C GLN A 149 -1.12 18.50 2.77
N GLU A 150 -0.67 19.41 3.63
CA GLU A 150 0.36 20.40 3.27
C GLU A 150 1.64 19.75 2.74
N LEU A 151 1.98 18.57 3.24
CA LEU A 151 3.19 17.84 2.86
C LEU A 151 2.91 16.64 1.96
N PHE A 152 1.80 15.94 2.18
CA PHE A 152 1.39 14.78 1.40
C PHE A 152 -0.11 14.89 1.03
N PRO A 153 -0.44 15.51 -0.12
CA PRO A 153 -1.83 15.84 -0.49
C PRO A 153 -2.78 14.63 -0.55
N ASN A 154 -2.28 13.44 -0.94
CA ASN A 154 -3.12 12.23 -1.00
C ASN A 154 -3.28 11.59 0.39
N THR A 155 -3.85 12.36 1.32
CA THR A 155 -4.09 11.96 2.72
C THR A 155 -5.57 12.01 3.05
N ASP A 156 -6.06 11.01 3.78
CA ASP A 156 -7.43 10.92 4.31
C ASP A 156 -7.42 10.70 5.82
N LEU A 157 -8.58 10.97 6.46
CA LEU A 157 -8.83 10.64 7.86
C LEU A 157 -9.40 9.23 7.99
N ALA A 158 -8.91 8.48 8.97
CA ALA A 158 -9.49 7.20 9.38
C ALA A 158 -10.71 7.42 10.29
N ASN A 159 -11.79 7.90 9.70
CA ASN A 159 -13.06 8.05 10.41
C ASN A 159 -13.69 6.67 10.67
N GLU A 160 -14.49 6.57 11.74
CA GLU A 160 -15.26 5.36 12.03
C GLU A 160 -16.12 4.95 10.83
N MET A 161 -16.14 3.65 10.53
CA MET A 161 -16.86 3.06 9.40
C MET A 161 -16.38 3.47 8.00
N ALA A 162 -15.30 4.26 7.88
CA ALA A 162 -14.70 4.54 6.59
C ALA A 162 -14.08 3.28 5.96
N VAL A 163 -14.25 3.12 4.66
CA VAL A 163 -13.67 2.03 3.87
C VAL A 163 -12.68 2.61 2.88
N PHE A 164 -11.49 2.03 2.83
CA PHE A 164 -10.43 2.43 1.91
C PHE A 164 -10.04 1.25 1.04
N ASP A 165 -10.10 1.44 -0.27
CA ASP A 165 -9.56 0.48 -1.23
C ASP A 165 -8.04 0.65 -1.35
N VAL A 166 -7.35 -0.50 -1.46
CA VAL A 166 -5.90 -0.58 -1.63
C VAL A 166 -5.54 -0.83 -3.08
#